data_c811fc9fcf9f898a824e52859e92dfc5
#
_entry.id   c811fc9fcf9f898a824e52859e92dfc5
#
_cell.length_a   1.000
_cell.length_b   1.000
_cell.length_c   1.000
_cell.angle_alpha   90.00
_cell.angle_beta   90.00
_cell.angle_gamma   90.00
#
_symmetry.space_group_name_H-M   'P 1'
#
loop_
_entity.id
_entity.type
_entity.pdbx_description
1 polymer ?
#
loop_
_entity_poly.entity_id
_entity_poly.type
_entity_poly.pdbx_seq_one_letter_code
_entity_poly.pdbx_strand_id
1 'polypeptide(L)'
;MSRTILLLSLVSSLTAQPLPSPEEHLGYGLGSRFTLHADLVAYARLAAERSDRVTLTRYGKTAEGRPLLYLVVTSATNHARMDEIQAAKAKIADPRRIADAGAVDDLIRTTPVVVWLSYNVHGNEPSPSETSMKVIHRLATAKDNETTKWLEEAITIIDPCINPDGRDRYAYWYNGVKGGRPDANPQAMEHREPWPGGRSNHWYFDLNRDWAFATQPETRARHPHFVAWTPQVHVDFHEMGSESNYFFFPAERPINANLPEYTLKWGERFGRGNARAFDERGWEYYTAESFDLFYPGYGDSWPSFTGAIGMTYEQAGHSRAGAAVTRSDGTVLTLKQRLEHHEVSTYATIRTAVDGRQEFMKDFQSFRASAVEEGREGPTRSFLLPLGSDPGRVDALVDTLLLQGVEVRRTTAPTMLAKVTDALGKDHLDRTFGAGTYVIDLAQPSKRLAKTLLEP
;
A
#
# COMPACT_ATOMS: atom_id res chain seq x y z
N MET A 1 -53.33 -2.84 50.77
CA MET A 1 -53.35 -2.25 49.44
C MET A 1 -51.92 -2.07 48.95
N SER A 2 -51.37 -3.03 48.21
CA SER A 2 -50.00 -3.00 47.72
C SER A 2 -50.01 -2.39 46.32
N ARG A 3 -49.32 -1.26 46.12
CA ARG A 3 -49.16 -0.64 44.79
C ARG A 3 -47.91 -1.19 44.12
N THR A 4 -48.11 -2.00 43.10
CA THR A 4 -47.03 -2.48 42.19
C THR A 4 -46.72 -1.34 41.24
N ILE A 5 -45.49 -0.78 41.32
CA ILE A 5 -44.96 0.19 40.34
C ILE A 5 -44.33 -0.60 39.20
N LEU A 6 -44.94 -0.51 38.03
CA LEU A 6 -44.40 -1.08 36.77
C LEU A 6 -43.39 -0.09 36.21
N LEU A 7 -42.08 -0.38 36.33
CA LEU A 7 -41.04 0.36 35.62
C LEU A 7 -41.02 -0.11 34.14
N LEU A 8 -41.51 0.72 33.23
CA LEU A 8 -41.29 0.59 31.80
C LEU A 8 -39.86 1.07 31.52
N SER A 9 -38.95 0.16 31.25
CA SER A 9 -37.65 0.48 30.68
C SER A 9 -37.87 0.81 29.19
N LEU A 10 -37.79 2.10 28.84
CA LEU A 10 -37.61 2.54 27.46
C LEU A 10 -36.22 2.13 27.00
N VAL A 11 -36.14 1.06 26.25
CA VAL A 11 -34.97 0.73 25.42
C VAL A 11 -35.02 1.71 24.23
N SER A 12 -34.35 2.84 24.36
CA SER A 12 -34.10 3.73 23.23
C SER A 12 -33.15 2.97 22.30
N SER A 13 -33.66 2.46 21.18
CA SER A 13 -32.81 2.04 20.07
C SER A 13 -32.11 3.31 19.57
N LEU A 14 -30.87 3.52 19.99
CA LEU A 14 -29.99 4.50 19.36
C LEU A 14 -29.80 4.03 17.92
N THR A 15 -30.58 4.58 17.00
CA THR A 15 -30.27 4.48 15.57
C THR A 15 -28.91 5.14 15.39
N ALA A 16 -27.89 4.36 15.00
CA ALA A 16 -26.56 4.90 14.71
C ALA A 16 -26.74 6.05 13.71
N GLN A 17 -26.24 7.23 14.06
CA GLN A 17 -26.30 8.37 13.15
C GLN A 17 -25.48 8.03 11.89
N PRO A 18 -25.93 8.40 10.69
CA PRO A 18 -25.20 8.14 9.46
C PRO A 18 -23.81 8.79 9.50
N LEU A 19 -22.85 8.21 8.81
CA LEU A 19 -21.55 8.83 8.63
C LEU A 19 -21.72 10.10 7.79
N PRO A 20 -21.36 11.29 8.29
CA PRO A 20 -21.42 12.52 7.53
C PRO A 20 -20.40 12.48 6.38
N SER A 21 -20.63 13.25 5.32
CA SER A 21 -19.61 13.46 4.30
C SER A 21 -18.33 14.08 4.90
N PRO A 22 -17.18 13.95 4.25
CA PRO A 22 -15.97 14.62 4.70
C PRO A 22 -16.16 16.13 4.88
N GLU A 23 -16.86 16.77 3.94
CA GLU A 23 -17.14 18.21 3.97
C GLU A 23 -18.02 18.63 5.15
N GLU A 24 -19.05 17.85 5.47
CA GLU A 24 -19.89 18.07 6.65
C GLU A 24 -19.10 17.90 7.95
N HIS A 25 -18.22 16.91 8.02
CA HIS A 25 -17.36 16.66 9.19
C HIS A 25 -16.34 17.77 9.40
N LEU A 26 -15.68 18.19 8.32
CA LEU A 26 -14.60 19.18 8.35
C LEU A 26 -15.10 20.63 8.44
N GLY A 27 -16.36 20.90 8.05
CA GLY A 27 -16.92 22.25 7.95
C GLY A 27 -16.37 23.07 6.78
N TYR A 28 -15.74 22.43 5.80
CA TYR A 28 -15.26 23.05 4.56
C TYR A 28 -15.23 22.05 3.42
N GLY A 29 -15.32 22.52 2.19
CA GLY A 29 -15.23 21.65 0.99
C GLY A 29 -13.84 21.08 0.79
N LEU A 30 -13.73 19.78 0.53
CA LEU A 30 -12.48 19.15 0.14
C LEU A 30 -11.91 19.82 -1.12
N GLY A 31 -10.60 20.05 -1.11
CA GLY A 31 -9.93 20.78 -2.18
C GLY A 31 -9.87 22.30 -2.00
N SER A 32 -10.49 22.87 -0.95
CA SER A 32 -10.38 24.30 -0.63
C SER A 32 -9.16 24.66 0.24
N ARG A 33 -8.63 23.69 0.95
CA ARG A 33 -7.43 23.77 1.78
C ARG A 33 -6.92 22.36 2.09
N PHE A 34 -5.73 22.26 2.69
CA PHE A 34 -5.18 20.97 3.11
C PHE A 34 -5.63 20.62 4.52
N THR A 35 -6.15 19.39 4.65
CA THR A 35 -6.63 18.81 5.91
C THR A 35 -5.42 18.36 6.75
N LEU A 36 -5.42 18.68 8.05
CA LEU A 36 -4.38 18.24 8.97
C LEU A 36 -4.52 16.73 9.26
N HIS A 37 -3.42 16.08 9.62
CA HIS A 37 -3.44 14.65 9.94
C HIS A 37 -4.41 14.31 11.08
N ALA A 38 -4.53 15.18 12.08
CA ALA A 38 -5.46 14.98 13.19
C ALA A 38 -6.93 14.88 12.72
N ASP A 39 -7.33 15.68 11.74
CA ASP A 39 -8.69 15.68 11.18
C ASP A 39 -8.91 14.43 10.31
N LEU A 40 -7.89 13.98 9.55
CA LEU A 40 -7.94 12.69 8.83
C LEU A 40 -8.18 11.53 9.80
N VAL A 41 -7.44 11.51 10.91
CA VAL A 41 -7.58 10.48 11.95
C VAL A 41 -8.95 10.53 12.60
N ALA A 42 -9.48 11.74 12.88
CA ALA A 42 -10.80 11.92 13.45
C ALA A 42 -11.88 11.36 12.52
N TYR A 43 -11.79 11.67 11.22
CA TYR A 43 -12.72 11.15 10.22
C TYR A 43 -12.63 9.62 10.07
N ALA A 44 -11.43 9.07 10.03
CA ALA A 44 -11.20 7.61 9.96
C ALA A 44 -11.84 6.88 11.17
N ARG A 45 -11.70 7.43 12.37
CA ARG A 45 -12.34 6.89 13.58
C ARG A 45 -13.87 6.97 13.51
N LEU A 46 -14.38 8.11 13.08
CA LEU A 46 -15.81 8.30 12.91
C LEU A 46 -16.41 7.30 11.91
N ALA A 47 -15.70 7.03 10.80
CA ALA A 47 -16.11 6.02 9.82
C ALA A 47 -16.19 4.62 10.42
N ALA A 48 -15.21 4.22 11.23
CA ALA A 48 -15.21 2.94 11.92
C ALA A 48 -16.30 2.84 13.02
N GLU A 49 -16.67 3.97 13.63
CA GLU A 49 -17.75 4.02 14.63
C GLU A 49 -19.15 3.98 14.02
N ARG A 50 -19.31 4.48 12.79
CA ARG A 50 -20.61 4.71 12.16
C ARG A 50 -20.99 3.69 11.09
N SER A 51 -20.05 2.82 10.67
CA SER A 51 -20.28 1.86 9.60
C SER A 51 -19.81 0.46 10.00
N ASP A 52 -20.67 -0.53 9.85
CA ASP A 52 -20.36 -1.95 10.03
C ASP A 52 -19.47 -2.53 8.91
N ARG A 53 -19.20 -1.73 7.88
CA ARG A 53 -18.30 -2.05 6.76
C ARG A 53 -16.85 -1.68 7.04
N VAL A 54 -16.58 -0.97 8.14
CA VAL A 54 -15.28 -0.35 8.38
C VAL A 54 -14.74 -0.75 9.75
N THR A 55 -13.51 -1.28 9.76
CA THR A 55 -12.74 -1.41 10.99
C THR A 55 -11.44 -0.62 10.88
N LEU A 56 -10.92 -0.14 12.01
CA LEU A 56 -9.71 0.67 12.07
C LEU A 56 -8.63 -0.06 12.86
N THR A 57 -7.43 -0.13 12.29
CA THR A 57 -6.24 -0.66 12.95
C THR A 57 -5.19 0.44 13.08
N ARG A 58 -4.71 0.66 14.31
CA ARG A 58 -3.52 1.47 14.55
C ARG A 58 -2.30 0.56 14.52
N TYR A 59 -1.38 0.78 13.57
CA TYR A 59 -0.20 -0.06 13.41
C TYR A 59 1.08 0.54 14.00
N GLY A 60 1.04 1.84 14.38
CA GLY A 60 2.23 2.48 14.95
C GLY A 60 2.03 3.96 15.26
N LYS A 61 3.14 4.63 15.39
CA LYS A 61 3.23 6.09 15.50
C LYS A 61 4.54 6.56 14.87
N THR A 62 4.52 7.80 14.35
CA THR A 62 5.70 8.48 13.81
C THR A 62 6.66 8.90 14.91
N ALA A 63 7.82 9.46 14.53
CA ALA A 63 8.79 10.05 15.45
C ALA A 63 8.18 11.22 16.26
N GLU A 64 7.25 11.98 15.68
CA GLU A 64 6.53 13.07 16.37
C GLU A 64 5.28 12.59 17.14
N GLY A 65 5.07 11.27 17.22
CA GLY A 65 3.98 10.66 17.99
C GLY A 65 2.63 10.60 17.28
N ARG A 66 2.54 11.01 16.01
CA ARG A 66 1.30 10.92 15.22
C ARG A 66 0.92 9.47 14.95
N PRO A 67 -0.37 9.10 15.08
CA PRO A 67 -0.80 7.73 14.85
C PRO A 67 -0.67 7.35 13.37
N LEU A 68 -0.14 6.14 13.14
CA LEU A 68 -0.17 5.44 11.87
C LEU A 68 -1.33 4.44 11.91
N LEU A 69 -2.22 4.48 10.94
CA LEU A 69 -3.42 3.66 10.93
C LEU A 69 -3.84 3.29 9.51
N TYR A 70 -4.56 2.17 9.40
CA TYR A 70 -5.30 1.84 8.20
C TYR A 70 -6.72 1.39 8.55
N LEU A 71 -7.61 1.53 7.57
CA LEU A 71 -8.97 1.02 7.64
C LEU A 71 -9.08 -0.24 6.81
N VAL A 72 -9.84 -1.21 7.29
CA VAL A 72 -10.26 -2.39 6.53
C VAL A 72 -11.71 -2.19 6.15
N VAL A 73 -11.99 -2.09 4.86
CA VAL A 73 -13.32 -1.79 4.34
C VAL A 73 -13.78 -2.97 3.47
N THR A 74 -14.89 -3.58 3.87
CA THR A 74 -15.51 -4.71 3.16
C THR A 74 -16.97 -4.85 3.63
N SER A 75 -17.71 -5.84 3.13
CA SER A 75 -19.08 -6.07 3.60
C SER A 75 -19.13 -6.51 5.07
N ALA A 76 -20.23 -6.23 5.76
CA ALA A 76 -20.46 -6.72 7.12
C ALA A 76 -20.37 -8.26 7.19
N THR A 77 -20.81 -8.96 6.15
CA THR A 77 -20.68 -10.42 6.02
C THR A 77 -19.22 -10.88 5.99
N ASN A 78 -18.36 -10.17 5.26
CA ASN A 78 -16.93 -10.48 5.24
C ASN A 78 -16.27 -10.16 6.59
N HIS A 79 -16.65 -9.07 7.26
CA HIS A 79 -16.17 -8.78 8.61
C HIS A 79 -16.54 -9.88 9.61
N ALA A 80 -17.77 -10.43 9.53
CA ALA A 80 -18.22 -11.49 10.41
C ALA A 80 -17.44 -12.82 10.25
N ARG A 81 -16.83 -13.06 9.09
CA ARG A 81 -16.02 -14.26 8.80
C ARG A 81 -14.55 -13.94 8.54
N MET A 82 -14.03 -12.85 9.08
CA MET A 82 -12.67 -12.38 8.78
C MET A 82 -11.59 -13.41 9.11
N ASP A 83 -11.72 -14.15 10.21
CA ASP A 83 -10.76 -15.19 10.59
C ASP A 83 -10.71 -16.33 9.55
N GLU A 84 -11.86 -16.74 9.00
CA GLU A 84 -11.95 -17.74 7.93
C GLU A 84 -11.25 -17.21 6.65
N ILE A 85 -11.50 -15.94 6.30
CA ILE A 85 -10.87 -15.29 5.15
C ILE A 85 -9.35 -15.23 5.34
N GLN A 86 -8.86 -14.83 6.50
CA GLN A 86 -7.44 -14.79 6.78
C GLN A 86 -6.79 -16.19 6.72
N ALA A 87 -7.45 -17.21 7.25
CA ALA A 87 -6.98 -18.58 7.16
C ALA A 87 -6.93 -19.10 5.70
N ALA A 88 -7.95 -18.78 4.89
CA ALA A 88 -7.98 -19.12 3.46
C ALA A 88 -6.86 -18.42 2.69
N LYS A 89 -6.67 -17.11 2.91
CA LYS A 89 -5.61 -16.33 2.30
C LYS A 89 -4.22 -16.86 2.65
N ALA A 90 -3.97 -17.21 3.91
CA ALA A 90 -2.70 -17.79 4.33
C ALA A 90 -2.37 -19.10 3.60
N LYS A 91 -3.40 -19.89 3.25
CA LYS A 91 -3.24 -21.10 2.41
C LYS A 91 -2.95 -20.72 0.95
N ILE A 92 -3.72 -19.81 0.36
CA ILE A 92 -3.50 -19.34 -1.03
C ILE A 92 -2.09 -18.74 -1.18
N ALA A 93 -1.62 -17.97 -0.20
CA ALA A 93 -0.32 -17.33 -0.22
C ALA A 93 0.87 -18.29 0.02
N ASP A 94 0.62 -19.46 0.62
CA ASP A 94 1.66 -20.47 0.83
C ASP A 94 1.23 -21.83 0.23
N PRO A 95 1.59 -22.11 -1.02
CA PRO A 95 1.20 -23.32 -1.74
C PRO A 95 1.65 -24.62 -1.04
N ARG A 96 2.65 -24.57 -0.17
CA ARG A 96 3.13 -25.72 0.62
C ARG A 96 2.10 -26.20 1.65
N ARG A 97 1.09 -25.37 1.95
CA ARG A 97 -0.01 -25.68 2.89
C ARG A 97 -1.23 -26.33 2.23
N ILE A 98 -1.19 -26.54 0.92
CA ILE A 98 -2.28 -27.08 0.14
C ILE A 98 -1.82 -28.41 -0.47
N ALA A 99 -2.49 -29.47 -0.09
CA ALA A 99 -2.16 -30.81 -0.58
C ALA A 99 -2.86 -31.19 -1.90
N ASP A 100 -3.99 -30.53 -2.23
CA ASP A 100 -4.83 -30.83 -3.39
C ASP A 100 -5.11 -29.56 -4.21
N ALA A 101 -4.86 -29.64 -5.51
CA ALA A 101 -5.11 -28.53 -6.45
C ALA A 101 -6.60 -28.14 -6.50
N GLY A 102 -7.52 -29.07 -6.34
CA GLY A 102 -8.97 -28.78 -6.29
C GLY A 102 -9.36 -27.91 -5.09
N ALA A 103 -8.69 -28.09 -3.95
CA ALA A 103 -8.92 -27.28 -2.76
C ALA A 103 -8.53 -25.81 -2.96
N VAL A 104 -7.58 -25.50 -3.87
CA VAL A 104 -7.20 -24.13 -4.22
C VAL A 104 -8.35 -23.40 -4.88
N ASP A 105 -9.00 -24.01 -5.86
CA ASP A 105 -10.11 -23.40 -6.61
C ASP A 105 -11.30 -23.07 -5.69
N ASP A 106 -11.60 -23.93 -4.71
CA ASP A 106 -12.64 -23.67 -3.73
C ASP A 106 -12.30 -22.50 -2.80
N LEU A 107 -11.05 -22.41 -2.34
CA LEU A 107 -10.59 -21.29 -1.54
C LEU A 107 -10.67 -19.98 -2.33
N ILE A 108 -10.21 -19.97 -3.59
CA ILE A 108 -10.24 -18.79 -4.46
C ILE A 108 -11.67 -18.32 -4.73
N ARG A 109 -12.60 -19.28 -4.93
CA ARG A 109 -14.01 -18.96 -5.19
C ARG A 109 -14.66 -18.17 -4.06
N THR A 110 -14.30 -18.46 -2.82
CA THR A 110 -14.94 -17.89 -1.61
C THR A 110 -14.14 -16.79 -0.93
N THR A 111 -12.89 -16.56 -1.35
CA THR A 111 -12.00 -15.57 -0.73
C THR A 111 -12.02 -14.25 -1.50
N PRO A 112 -12.28 -13.10 -0.83
CA PRO A 112 -12.18 -11.79 -1.45
C PRO A 112 -10.74 -11.45 -1.86
N VAL A 113 -10.57 -10.68 -2.94
CA VAL A 113 -9.27 -10.08 -3.29
C VAL A 113 -8.93 -8.96 -2.31
N VAL A 114 -7.65 -8.78 -1.99
CA VAL A 114 -7.20 -7.68 -1.12
C VAL A 114 -6.55 -6.60 -1.96
N VAL A 115 -7.10 -5.38 -1.85
CA VAL A 115 -6.60 -4.17 -2.48
C VAL A 115 -6.09 -3.24 -1.38
N TRP A 116 -4.79 -2.96 -1.36
CA TRP A 116 -4.17 -2.04 -0.42
C TRP A 116 -3.88 -0.71 -1.10
N LEU A 117 -4.45 0.37 -0.58
CA LEU A 117 -4.33 1.72 -1.08
C LEU A 117 -3.51 2.55 -0.09
N SER A 118 -2.32 2.93 -0.52
CA SER A 118 -1.36 3.73 0.25
C SER A 118 -1.38 5.16 -0.23
N TYR A 119 -1.70 6.09 0.66
CA TYR A 119 -1.80 7.49 0.34
C TYR A 119 -0.70 8.31 1.05
N ASN A 120 -0.14 9.30 0.35
CA ASN A 120 0.68 10.35 0.92
C ASN A 120 1.98 9.87 1.59
N VAL A 121 2.75 9.04 0.90
CA VAL A 121 4.12 8.67 1.32
C VAL A 121 5.04 9.90 1.30
N HIS A 122 4.83 10.83 0.36
CA HIS A 122 5.42 12.16 0.40
C HIS A 122 4.39 13.15 0.95
N GLY A 123 4.70 13.77 2.09
CA GLY A 123 3.73 14.59 2.81
C GLY A 123 3.31 15.86 2.07
N ASN A 124 4.15 16.39 1.18
CA ASN A 124 3.87 17.56 0.34
C ASN A 124 3.25 17.22 -1.04
N GLU A 125 2.76 16.01 -1.18
CA GLU A 125 1.89 15.52 -2.24
C GLU A 125 0.49 15.30 -1.63
N PRO A 126 -0.29 16.35 -1.39
CA PRO A 126 -1.37 16.31 -0.40
C PRO A 126 -2.69 15.73 -0.90
N SER A 127 -2.96 15.74 -2.23
CA SER A 127 -4.27 15.30 -2.76
C SER A 127 -4.61 13.84 -2.46
N PRO A 128 -3.68 12.88 -2.41
CA PRO A 128 -3.98 11.50 -2.04
C PRO A 128 -4.72 11.36 -0.71
N SER A 129 -4.23 11.98 0.38
CA SER A 129 -4.90 11.89 1.68
C SER A 129 -6.30 12.53 1.68
N GLU A 130 -6.47 13.65 0.97
CA GLU A 130 -7.80 14.26 0.82
C GLU A 130 -8.75 13.31 0.10
N THR A 131 -8.28 12.65 -0.96
CA THR A 131 -9.05 11.64 -1.71
C THR A 131 -9.43 10.46 -0.84
N SER A 132 -8.54 10.02 0.06
CA SER A 132 -8.82 8.87 0.93
C SER A 132 -10.11 9.04 1.74
N MET A 133 -10.43 10.25 2.20
CA MET A 133 -11.67 10.53 2.92
C MET A 133 -12.92 10.33 2.05
N LYS A 134 -12.87 10.74 0.77
CA LYS A 134 -13.97 10.50 -0.18
C LYS A 134 -14.17 9.01 -0.43
N VAL A 135 -13.07 8.28 -0.60
CA VAL A 135 -13.07 6.82 -0.81
C VAL A 135 -13.66 6.11 0.42
N ILE A 136 -13.21 6.47 1.62
CA ILE A 136 -13.74 5.94 2.88
C ILE A 136 -15.26 6.20 2.96
N HIS A 137 -15.69 7.42 2.71
CA HIS A 137 -17.10 7.78 2.77
C HIS A 137 -17.95 6.94 1.80
N ARG A 138 -17.56 6.88 0.52
CA ARG A 138 -18.30 6.09 -0.47
C ARG A 138 -18.41 4.62 -0.08
N LEU A 139 -17.29 3.99 0.25
CA LEU A 139 -17.29 2.56 0.58
C LEU A 139 -18.07 2.27 1.88
N ALA A 140 -18.06 3.20 2.84
CA ALA A 140 -18.79 3.06 4.10
C ALA A 140 -20.31 3.26 3.95
N THR A 141 -20.77 4.06 2.98
CA THR A 141 -22.16 4.54 2.94
C THR A 141 -22.94 4.19 1.70
N ALA A 142 -22.30 4.06 0.53
CA ALA A 142 -22.99 3.84 -0.73
C ALA A 142 -23.74 2.50 -0.77
N LYS A 143 -24.90 2.49 -1.45
CA LYS A 143 -25.82 1.34 -1.54
C LYS A 143 -26.07 0.92 -2.98
N ASP A 144 -25.34 1.52 -3.94
CA ASP A 144 -25.42 1.12 -5.33
C ASP A 144 -24.86 -0.30 -5.54
N ASN A 145 -25.31 -0.96 -6.62
CA ASN A 145 -24.95 -2.34 -6.91
C ASN A 145 -23.45 -2.52 -7.13
N GLU A 146 -22.79 -1.53 -7.72
CA GLU A 146 -21.35 -1.59 -8.00
C GLU A 146 -20.55 -1.59 -6.71
N THR A 147 -20.80 -0.64 -5.81
CA THR A 147 -20.11 -0.56 -4.52
C THR A 147 -20.43 -1.79 -3.65
N THR A 148 -21.67 -2.28 -3.69
CA THR A 148 -22.05 -3.50 -2.98
C THR A 148 -21.25 -4.71 -3.47
N LYS A 149 -21.12 -4.90 -4.78
CA LYS A 149 -20.27 -5.96 -5.37
C LYS A 149 -18.81 -5.84 -4.93
N TRP A 150 -18.25 -4.61 -4.93
CA TRP A 150 -16.88 -4.40 -4.46
C TRP A 150 -16.69 -4.82 -3.01
N LEU A 151 -17.62 -4.47 -2.14
CA LEU A 151 -17.56 -4.83 -0.72
C LEU A 151 -17.71 -6.33 -0.46
N GLU A 152 -18.46 -7.05 -1.30
CA GLU A 152 -18.62 -8.48 -1.20
C GLU A 152 -17.37 -9.25 -1.71
N GLU A 153 -16.79 -8.80 -2.80
CA GLU A 153 -15.74 -9.52 -3.52
C GLU A 153 -14.32 -8.99 -3.22
N ALA A 154 -14.19 -7.85 -2.53
CA ALA A 154 -12.90 -7.28 -2.14
C ALA A 154 -12.84 -6.91 -0.66
N ILE A 155 -11.63 -6.92 -0.13
CA ILE A 155 -11.23 -6.23 1.09
C ILE A 155 -10.35 -5.07 0.66
N THR A 156 -10.83 -3.84 0.86
CA THR A 156 -10.05 -2.64 0.57
C THR A 156 -9.38 -2.16 1.86
N ILE A 157 -8.06 -2.15 1.88
CA ILE A 157 -7.26 -1.57 2.96
C ILE A 157 -6.87 -0.16 2.55
N ILE A 158 -7.21 0.81 3.38
CA ILE A 158 -6.95 2.23 3.13
C ILE A 158 -5.98 2.72 4.20
N ASP A 159 -4.74 3.02 3.82
CA ASP A 159 -3.75 3.73 4.64
C ASP A 159 -3.79 5.21 4.22
N PRO A 160 -4.52 6.09 4.94
CA PRO A 160 -4.85 7.43 4.45
C PRO A 160 -3.68 8.40 4.48
N CYS A 161 -2.61 8.09 5.22
CA CYS A 161 -1.42 8.94 5.30
C CYS A 161 -0.23 8.17 5.88
N ILE A 162 0.67 7.73 5.00
CA ILE A 162 1.88 7.01 5.39
C ILE A 162 2.89 7.93 6.09
N ASN A 163 2.93 9.22 5.71
CA ASN A 163 3.88 10.22 6.22
C ASN A 163 3.19 11.38 6.93
N PRO A 164 2.63 11.17 8.12
CA PRO A 164 1.94 12.21 8.87
C PRO A 164 2.81 13.42 9.24
N ASP A 165 4.09 13.20 9.55
CA ASP A 165 5.00 14.27 9.96
C ASP A 165 5.34 15.20 8.78
N GLY A 166 5.61 14.62 7.61
CA GLY A 166 5.81 15.37 6.38
C GLY A 166 4.56 16.11 5.93
N ARG A 167 3.37 15.44 6.01
CA ARG A 167 2.10 16.05 5.66
C ARG A 167 1.78 17.27 6.52
N ASP A 168 1.86 17.15 7.84
CA ASP A 168 1.56 18.25 8.72
C ASP A 168 2.57 19.39 8.58
N ARG A 169 3.84 19.09 8.33
CA ARG A 169 4.86 20.10 8.04
C ARG A 169 4.47 20.95 6.84
N TYR A 170 4.01 20.32 5.75
CA TYR A 170 3.52 21.02 4.57
C TYR A 170 2.21 21.76 4.82
N ALA A 171 1.21 21.10 5.40
CA ALA A 171 -0.12 21.66 5.59
C ALA A 171 -0.12 22.85 6.55
N TYR A 172 0.65 22.81 7.65
CA TYR A 172 0.81 23.94 8.57
C TYR A 172 1.49 25.13 7.89
N TRP A 173 2.57 24.87 7.14
CA TRP A 173 3.24 25.92 6.41
C TRP A 173 2.29 26.57 5.40
N TYR A 174 1.66 25.76 4.54
CA TYR A 174 0.74 26.27 3.53
C TYR A 174 -0.39 27.10 4.13
N ASN A 175 -1.05 26.60 5.17
CA ASN A 175 -2.12 27.29 5.86
C ASN A 175 -1.68 28.59 6.53
N GLY A 176 -0.39 28.72 6.87
CA GLY A 176 0.19 29.94 7.44
C GLY A 176 0.54 31.03 6.41
N VAL A 177 0.75 30.64 5.14
CA VAL A 177 1.20 31.59 4.09
C VAL A 177 0.13 31.90 3.05
N LYS A 178 -0.90 31.04 2.92
CA LYS A 178 -1.98 31.26 1.96
C LYS A 178 -2.82 32.48 2.30
N GLY A 179 -3.34 33.14 1.27
CA GLY A 179 -4.35 34.20 1.43
C GLY A 179 -5.74 33.68 1.84
N GLY A 180 -6.74 34.57 1.85
CA GLY A 180 -8.15 34.21 2.10
C GLY A 180 -8.75 33.30 1.03
N ARG A 181 -8.15 33.29 -0.16
CA ARG A 181 -8.42 32.38 -1.30
C ARG A 181 -7.11 31.87 -1.84
N PRO A 182 -7.08 30.67 -2.46
CA PRO A 182 -5.90 30.20 -3.19
C PRO A 182 -5.48 31.22 -4.26
N ASP A 183 -4.19 31.53 -4.33
CA ASP A 183 -3.64 32.37 -5.37
C ASP A 183 -3.00 31.47 -6.45
N ALA A 184 -3.62 31.38 -7.62
CA ALA A 184 -3.12 30.55 -8.70
C ALA A 184 -1.87 31.10 -9.41
N ASN A 185 -1.35 32.26 -9.03
CA ASN A 185 -0.11 32.80 -9.58
C ASN A 185 1.10 31.97 -9.10
N PRO A 186 1.84 31.29 -10.00
CA PRO A 186 2.97 30.43 -9.62
C PRO A 186 4.10 31.15 -8.85
N GLN A 187 4.08 32.48 -8.85
CA GLN A 187 5.04 33.31 -8.10
C GLN A 187 4.59 33.63 -6.67
N ALA A 188 3.35 33.33 -6.31
CA ALA A 188 2.84 33.55 -4.96
C ALA A 188 3.62 32.74 -3.91
N MET A 189 3.60 33.19 -2.65
CA MET A 189 4.34 32.55 -1.56
C MET A 189 3.89 31.12 -1.31
N GLU A 190 2.62 30.82 -1.49
CA GLU A 190 2.02 29.50 -1.27
C GLU A 190 2.51 28.41 -2.25
N HIS A 191 3.31 28.77 -3.28
CA HIS A 191 3.97 27.85 -4.21
C HIS A 191 5.47 27.68 -3.91
N ARG A 192 5.97 28.25 -2.81
CA ARG A 192 7.40 28.28 -2.46
C ARG A 192 7.63 27.62 -1.11
N GLU A 193 7.37 26.32 -1.05
CA GLU A 193 7.62 25.54 0.14
C GLU A 193 9.10 25.67 0.56
N PRO A 194 9.38 26.07 1.82
CA PRO A 194 10.75 26.20 2.30
C PRO A 194 11.35 24.82 2.62
N TRP A 195 12.69 24.76 2.60
CA TRP A 195 13.35 23.62 3.25
C TRP A 195 13.14 23.69 4.77
N PRO A 196 12.89 22.58 5.47
CA PRO A 196 12.93 21.18 4.99
C PRO A 196 11.58 20.67 4.48
N GLY A 197 11.00 20.99 3.48
CA GLY A 197 9.70 20.62 2.93
C GLY A 197 9.03 19.32 3.46
N GLY A 198 7.80 19.11 3.09
CA GLY A 198 6.99 17.97 3.60
C GLY A 198 7.25 16.65 2.89
N ARG A 199 8.15 16.58 1.89
CA ARG A 199 8.39 15.33 1.17
C ARG A 199 8.79 14.17 2.09
N SER A 200 9.78 14.41 2.94
CA SER A 200 10.37 13.39 3.81
C SER A 200 9.69 13.32 5.19
N ASN A 201 9.97 12.25 5.94
CA ASN A 201 9.48 12.07 7.31
C ASN A 201 10.17 13.06 8.31
N HIS A 202 10.01 12.84 9.62
CA HIS A 202 10.66 13.65 10.66
C HIS A 202 12.19 13.72 10.49
N TRP A 203 12.81 12.60 10.13
CA TRP A 203 14.27 12.49 10.00
C TRP A 203 14.81 12.95 8.63
N TYR A 204 13.98 13.59 7.82
CA TYR A 204 14.28 13.97 6.44
C TYR A 204 14.63 12.79 5.53
N PHE A 205 14.07 11.61 5.84
CA PHE A 205 14.23 10.41 5.03
C PHE A 205 13.06 10.27 4.05
N ASP A 206 13.36 9.95 2.80
CA ASP A 206 12.33 9.66 1.80
C ASP A 206 11.76 8.25 2.02
N LEU A 207 10.53 8.17 2.50
CA LEU A 207 9.88 6.89 2.79
C LEU A 207 9.65 6.05 1.53
N ASN A 208 9.61 6.69 0.33
CA ASN A 208 9.56 5.96 -0.94
C ASN A 208 10.95 5.54 -1.45
N ARG A 209 11.93 5.43 -0.54
CA ARG A 209 13.23 4.79 -0.74
C ARG A 209 13.50 3.72 0.32
N ASP A 210 12.58 3.54 1.26
CA ASP A 210 12.78 2.75 2.46
C ASP A 210 12.03 1.40 2.45
N TRP A 211 11.23 1.11 1.42
CA TRP A 211 10.41 -0.10 1.40
C TRP A 211 11.23 -1.40 1.54
N ALA A 212 12.36 -1.52 0.86
CA ALA A 212 13.23 -2.69 0.98
C ALA A 212 14.09 -2.68 2.24
N PHE A 213 14.52 -1.50 2.67
CA PHE A 213 15.51 -1.38 3.76
C PHE A 213 14.87 -1.33 5.13
N ALA A 214 13.62 -0.85 5.22
CA ALA A 214 12.84 -0.77 6.45
C ALA A 214 13.64 -0.16 7.63
N THR A 215 14.27 0.98 7.38
CA THR A 215 15.08 1.70 8.38
C THR A 215 14.23 2.68 9.19
N GLN A 216 13.15 3.18 8.61
CA GLN A 216 12.29 4.18 9.21
C GLN A 216 11.16 3.55 10.03
N PRO A 217 10.73 4.18 11.14
CA PRO A 217 9.70 3.64 12.01
C PRO A 217 8.36 3.40 11.30
N GLU A 218 8.00 4.25 10.34
CA GLU A 218 6.78 4.14 9.56
C GLU A 218 6.77 2.85 8.73
N THR A 219 7.85 2.58 8.02
CA THR A 219 8.03 1.38 7.20
C THR A 219 8.08 0.12 8.06
N ARG A 220 8.88 0.14 9.14
CA ARG A 220 8.99 -1.01 10.05
C ARG A 220 7.66 -1.37 10.71
N ALA A 221 6.87 -0.37 11.08
CA ALA A 221 5.56 -0.59 11.66
C ALA A 221 4.54 -1.17 10.66
N ARG A 222 4.59 -0.77 9.37
CA ARG A 222 3.65 -1.20 8.33
C ARG A 222 3.92 -2.60 7.81
N HIS A 223 5.17 -3.00 7.61
CA HIS A 223 5.54 -4.26 6.96
C HIS A 223 4.90 -5.52 7.57
N PRO A 224 4.87 -5.73 8.90
CA PRO A 224 4.21 -6.90 9.48
C PRO A 224 2.72 -7.00 9.10
N HIS A 225 2.04 -5.86 9.01
CA HIS A 225 0.64 -5.82 8.58
C HIS A 225 0.49 -6.14 7.10
N PHE A 226 1.34 -5.58 6.25
CA PHE A 226 1.34 -5.88 4.82
C PHE A 226 1.59 -7.37 4.56
N VAL A 227 2.58 -7.96 5.24
CA VAL A 227 2.89 -9.39 5.16
C VAL A 227 1.72 -10.25 5.64
N ALA A 228 1.08 -9.89 6.75
CA ALA A 228 -0.09 -10.62 7.27
C ALA A 228 -1.30 -10.55 6.32
N TRP A 229 -1.52 -9.39 5.69
CA TRP A 229 -2.59 -9.21 4.73
C TRP A 229 -2.30 -9.83 3.37
N THR A 230 -1.03 -10.01 2.97
CA THR A 230 -0.65 -10.52 1.64
C THR A 230 -1.55 -9.98 0.51
N PRO A 231 -1.61 -8.66 0.29
CA PRO A 231 -2.51 -8.07 -0.69
C PRO A 231 -2.15 -8.53 -2.11
N GLN A 232 -3.14 -8.60 -2.99
CA GLN A 232 -2.94 -8.88 -4.40
C GLN A 232 -2.73 -7.61 -5.22
N VAL A 233 -3.22 -6.48 -4.73
CA VAL A 233 -3.03 -5.16 -5.35
C VAL A 233 -2.45 -4.22 -4.31
N HIS A 234 -1.48 -3.43 -4.70
CA HIS A 234 -1.01 -2.27 -3.95
C HIS A 234 -0.92 -1.06 -4.86
N VAL A 235 -1.46 0.07 -4.42
CA VAL A 235 -1.32 1.35 -5.12
C VAL A 235 -0.67 2.36 -4.17
N ASP A 236 0.41 2.98 -4.63
CA ASP A 236 1.06 4.12 -3.99
C ASP A 236 0.66 5.39 -4.74
N PHE A 237 -0.08 6.26 -4.07
CA PHE A 237 -0.64 7.48 -4.65
C PHE A 237 0.28 8.67 -4.41
N HIS A 238 0.69 9.32 -5.49
CA HIS A 238 1.69 10.37 -5.55
C HIS A 238 1.25 11.61 -6.31
N GLU A 239 2.08 12.64 -6.24
CA GLU A 239 1.99 13.81 -7.11
C GLU A 239 3.36 14.17 -7.69
N MET A 240 3.36 14.57 -8.95
CA MET A 240 4.52 15.05 -9.69
C MET A 240 4.38 16.53 -10.08
N GLY A 241 5.25 17.04 -10.95
CA GLY A 241 5.22 18.44 -11.37
C GLY A 241 3.85 18.89 -11.92
N SER A 242 3.45 20.12 -11.62
CA SER A 242 2.13 20.68 -11.98
C SER A 242 1.83 20.76 -13.47
N GLU A 243 2.85 20.73 -14.32
CA GLU A 243 2.73 20.77 -15.79
C GLU A 243 2.50 19.39 -16.41
N SER A 244 2.54 18.31 -15.63
CA SER A 244 2.36 16.95 -16.11
C SER A 244 0.88 16.57 -16.28
N ASN A 245 0.64 15.45 -16.99
CA ASN A 245 -0.66 14.78 -16.99
C ASN A 245 -0.67 13.67 -15.94
N TYR A 246 -1.78 12.95 -15.80
CA TYR A 246 -1.84 11.84 -14.85
C TYR A 246 -1.05 10.64 -15.36
N PHE A 247 -0.30 9.96 -14.47
CA PHE A 247 0.36 8.70 -14.76
C PHE A 247 -0.29 7.54 -14.00
N PHE A 248 -0.43 6.41 -14.69
CA PHE A 248 -0.71 5.10 -14.11
C PHE A 248 -0.04 4.00 -14.94
N PHE A 249 0.09 2.81 -14.36
CA PHE A 249 0.74 1.67 -15.01
C PHE A 249 0.11 1.31 -16.38
N PRO A 250 0.84 0.62 -17.26
CA PRO A 250 2.10 -0.09 -17.04
C PRO A 250 3.30 0.81 -16.82
N ALA A 251 4.30 0.27 -16.07
CA ALA A 251 5.57 0.93 -15.81
C ALA A 251 6.48 0.98 -17.05
N GLU A 252 7.44 1.91 -17.06
CA GLU A 252 8.54 1.96 -18.01
C GLU A 252 9.58 0.86 -17.72
N ARG A 253 10.45 0.61 -18.66
CA ARG A 253 11.66 -0.20 -18.42
C ARG A 253 12.78 0.67 -17.80
N PRO A 254 13.66 0.10 -16.96
CA PRO A 254 13.85 -1.35 -16.74
C PRO A 254 12.83 -1.96 -15.76
N ILE A 255 12.49 -3.23 -16.02
CA ILE A 255 11.73 -4.07 -15.10
C ILE A 255 12.71 -5.03 -14.42
N ASN A 256 12.60 -5.22 -13.11
CA ASN A 256 13.47 -6.12 -12.37
C ASN A 256 13.31 -7.57 -12.85
N ALA A 257 14.44 -8.22 -13.11
CA ALA A 257 14.49 -9.58 -13.67
C ALA A 257 13.86 -10.66 -12.76
N ASN A 258 13.67 -10.38 -11.47
CA ASN A 258 12.99 -11.29 -10.53
C ASN A 258 11.45 -11.18 -10.58
N LEU A 259 10.90 -10.24 -11.36
CA LEU A 259 9.46 -10.10 -11.55
C LEU A 259 9.03 -10.90 -12.79
N PRO A 260 8.08 -11.85 -12.64
CA PRO A 260 7.59 -12.65 -13.75
C PRO A 260 6.58 -11.89 -14.60
N GLU A 261 6.26 -12.45 -15.78
CA GLU A 261 5.29 -11.93 -16.73
C GLU A 261 3.90 -11.63 -16.10
N TYR A 262 3.52 -12.38 -15.08
CA TYR A 262 2.32 -12.13 -14.27
C TYR A 262 2.18 -10.66 -13.85
N THR A 263 3.28 -10.06 -13.37
CA THR A 263 3.28 -8.66 -12.90
C THR A 263 2.99 -7.69 -14.06
N LEU A 264 3.57 -7.93 -15.23
CA LEU A 264 3.35 -7.11 -16.42
C LEU A 264 1.94 -7.27 -16.97
N LYS A 265 1.45 -8.51 -17.09
CA LYS A 265 0.09 -8.84 -17.53
C LYS A 265 -0.96 -8.08 -16.73
N TRP A 266 -0.89 -8.15 -15.42
CA TRP A 266 -1.86 -7.51 -14.55
C TRP A 266 -1.66 -6.00 -14.43
N GLY A 267 -0.41 -5.52 -14.44
CA GLY A 267 -0.11 -4.09 -14.53
C GLY A 267 -0.76 -3.45 -15.76
N GLU A 268 -0.68 -4.08 -16.92
CA GLU A 268 -1.37 -3.65 -18.15
C GLU A 268 -2.89 -3.68 -17.98
N ARG A 269 -3.46 -4.71 -17.37
CA ARG A 269 -4.91 -4.84 -17.18
C ARG A 269 -5.46 -3.75 -16.26
N PHE A 270 -4.75 -3.40 -15.19
CA PHE A 270 -5.09 -2.26 -14.33
C PHE A 270 -4.95 -0.94 -15.09
N GLY A 271 -3.88 -0.77 -15.86
CA GLY A 271 -3.69 0.40 -16.71
C GLY A 271 -4.85 0.61 -17.68
N ARG A 272 -5.28 -0.44 -18.38
CA ARG A 272 -6.46 -0.38 -19.29
C ARG A 272 -7.75 -0.06 -18.53
N GLY A 273 -7.91 -0.50 -17.29
CA GLY A 273 -9.04 -0.14 -16.43
C GLY A 273 -9.07 1.36 -16.13
N ASN A 274 -7.92 1.92 -15.76
CA ASN A 274 -7.76 3.35 -15.52
C ASN A 274 -7.96 4.16 -16.81
N ALA A 275 -7.34 3.74 -17.92
CA ALA A 275 -7.46 4.39 -19.21
C ALA A 275 -8.93 4.58 -19.62
N ARG A 276 -9.73 3.51 -19.57
CA ARG A 276 -11.18 3.62 -19.86
C ARG A 276 -11.87 4.65 -18.97
N ALA A 277 -11.56 4.66 -17.67
CA ALA A 277 -12.20 5.57 -16.72
C ALA A 277 -11.81 7.04 -16.96
N PHE A 278 -10.61 7.30 -17.45
CA PHE A 278 -10.11 8.63 -17.81
C PHE A 278 -10.64 9.06 -19.18
N ASP A 279 -10.64 8.16 -20.18
CA ASP A 279 -11.19 8.40 -21.53
C ASP A 279 -12.67 8.81 -21.47
N GLU A 280 -13.48 8.14 -20.62
CA GLU A 280 -14.90 8.48 -20.39
C GLU A 280 -15.10 9.93 -19.90
N ARG A 281 -14.06 10.54 -19.34
CA ARG A 281 -14.06 11.92 -18.81
C ARG A 281 -13.32 12.92 -19.68
N GLY A 282 -12.66 12.43 -20.73
CA GLY A 282 -11.81 13.25 -21.58
C GLY A 282 -10.57 13.77 -20.86
N TRP A 283 -10.05 13.04 -19.88
CA TRP A 283 -8.85 13.40 -19.13
C TRP A 283 -7.59 12.80 -19.74
N GLU A 284 -6.54 13.62 -19.79
CA GLU A 284 -5.24 13.21 -20.30
C GLU A 284 -4.44 12.42 -19.28
N TYR A 285 -3.74 11.41 -19.77
CA TYR A 285 -2.84 10.55 -18.99
C TYR A 285 -1.71 10.01 -19.86
N TYR A 286 -0.72 9.41 -19.23
CA TYR A 286 0.33 8.66 -19.92
C TYR A 286 0.72 7.41 -19.13
N THR A 287 1.37 6.47 -19.80
CA THR A 287 1.80 5.18 -19.27
C THR A 287 3.13 4.78 -19.88
N ALA A 288 3.85 3.86 -19.25
CA ALA A 288 5.11 3.29 -19.75
C ALA A 288 6.20 4.33 -20.02
N GLU A 289 6.23 5.40 -19.24
CA GLU A 289 7.21 6.46 -19.27
C GLU A 289 7.53 6.91 -17.84
N SER A 290 8.77 7.34 -17.57
CA SER A 290 9.26 8.00 -16.35
C SER A 290 9.32 7.14 -15.07
N PHE A 291 8.48 6.13 -14.92
CA PHE A 291 8.38 5.30 -13.71
C PHE A 291 8.62 3.85 -14.05
N ASP A 292 9.78 3.32 -13.61
CA ASP A 292 10.19 1.93 -13.81
C ASP A 292 9.69 1.00 -12.69
N LEU A 293 9.97 -0.31 -12.83
CA LEU A 293 9.67 -1.33 -11.83
C LEU A 293 10.94 -2.15 -11.52
N PHE A 294 12.00 -1.47 -11.14
CA PHE A 294 13.33 -2.07 -10.97
C PHE A 294 13.84 -2.03 -9.53
N TYR A 295 13.88 -0.83 -8.93
CA TYR A 295 14.49 -0.63 -7.64
C TYR A 295 13.57 -1.06 -6.48
N PRO A 296 14.00 -1.99 -5.60
CA PRO A 296 13.11 -2.58 -4.59
C PRO A 296 12.72 -1.64 -3.44
N GLY A 297 13.30 -0.45 -3.37
CA GLY A 297 13.00 0.53 -2.33
C GLY A 297 11.73 1.36 -2.56
N TYR A 298 11.04 1.20 -3.70
CA TYR A 298 9.81 1.93 -4.04
C TYR A 298 8.54 1.21 -3.60
N GLY A 299 7.47 2.01 -3.41
CA GLY A 299 6.15 1.52 -3.00
C GLY A 299 5.41 0.71 -4.05
N ASP A 300 5.83 0.68 -5.28
CA ASP A 300 5.32 -0.20 -6.34
C ASP A 300 6.16 -1.47 -6.50
N SER A 301 7.48 -1.32 -6.47
CA SER A 301 8.41 -2.42 -6.73
C SER A 301 8.44 -3.42 -5.60
N TRP A 302 8.60 -2.99 -4.35
CA TRP A 302 8.65 -3.90 -3.20
C TRP A 302 7.41 -4.80 -3.07
N PRO A 303 6.17 -4.28 -3.14
CA PRO A 303 4.98 -5.13 -3.13
C PRO A 303 4.96 -6.16 -4.28
N SER A 304 5.47 -5.79 -5.44
CA SER A 304 5.52 -6.67 -6.61
C SER A 304 6.39 -7.92 -6.37
N PHE A 305 7.45 -7.83 -5.58
CA PHE A 305 8.25 -9.01 -5.19
C PHE A 305 7.52 -9.93 -4.20
N THR A 306 6.48 -9.45 -3.53
CA THR A 306 5.64 -10.27 -2.64
C THR A 306 4.47 -10.93 -3.35
N GLY A 307 4.21 -10.57 -4.61
CA GLY A 307 3.12 -11.06 -5.46
C GLY A 307 1.95 -10.10 -5.59
N ALA A 308 1.95 -8.97 -4.93
CA ALA A 308 1.00 -7.91 -5.25
C ALA A 308 1.31 -7.32 -6.63
N ILE A 309 0.32 -6.79 -7.32
CA ILE A 309 0.57 -5.85 -8.42
C ILE A 309 0.77 -4.49 -7.77
N GLY A 310 2.03 -4.13 -7.56
CA GLY A 310 2.42 -2.83 -7.04
C GLY A 310 2.41 -1.79 -8.15
N MET A 311 1.76 -0.67 -7.92
CA MET A 311 1.60 0.40 -8.90
C MET A 311 1.78 1.76 -8.26
N THR A 312 2.48 2.65 -8.96
CA THR A 312 2.51 4.08 -8.67
C THR A 312 1.47 4.79 -9.53
N TYR A 313 0.67 5.66 -8.92
CA TYR A 313 -0.21 6.60 -9.59
C TYR A 313 0.23 8.01 -9.28
N GLU A 314 0.49 8.79 -10.31
CA GLU A 314 1.05 10.14 -10.20
C GLU A 314 0.09 11.18 -10.76
N GLN A 315 -0.33 12.10 -9.91
CA GLN A 315 -1.14 13.25 -10.29
C GLN A 315 -0.24 14.48 -10.49
N ALA A 316 -0.52 15.29 -11.48
CA ALA A 316 0.08 16.63 -11.55
C ALA A 316 -0.26 17.44 -10.30
N GLY A 317 0.75 18.07 -9.66
CA GLY A 317 0.50 18.79 -8.42
C GLY A 317 1.75 19.10 -7.63
N HIS A 318 1.98 18.32 -6.59
CA HIS A 318 3.04 18.52 -5.63
C HIS A 318 2.91 19.84 -4.84
N SER A 319 3.84 20.15 -3.95
CA SER A 319 3.80 21.35 -3.12
C SER A 319 3.68 22.66 -3.92
N ARG A 320 4.25 22.70 -5.14
CA ARG A 320 4.24 23.87 -6.02
C ARG A 320 2.87 24.18 -6.62
N ALA A 321 1.94 23.27 -6.57
CA ALA A 321 0.57 23.52 -7.06
C ALA A 321 -0.30 24.21 -6.00
N GLY A 322 0.08 24.17 -4.73
CA GLY A 322 -0.78 24.69 -3.66
C GLY A 322 -2.19 24.12 -3.75
N ALA A 323 -3.23 24.90 -3.49
CA ALA A 323 -4.61 24.51 -3.72
C ALA A 323 -5.11 24.87 -5.15
N ALA A 324 -4.39 25.75 -5.87
CA ALA A 324 -4.62 26.07 -7.27
C ALA A 324 -3.35 26.65 -7.88
N VAL A 325 -3.04 26.31 -9.14
CA VAL A 325 -1.88 26.89 -9.87
C VAL A 325 -2.25 27.08 -11.34
N THR A 326 -1.84 28.22 -11.91
CA THR A 326 -1.93 28.46 -13.35
C THR A 326 -0.77 27.77 -14.05
N ARG A 327 -1.06 26.88 -14.99
CA ARG A 327 -0.10 26.17 -15.82
C ARG A 327 0.42 27.04 -16.97
N SER A 328 1.46 26.59 -17.64
CA SER A 328 2.07 27.26 -18.78
C SER A 328 1.14 27.45 -19.98
N ASP A 329 0.14 26.57 -20.15
CA ASP A 329 -0.91 26.66 -21.18
C ASP A 329 -2.06 27.60 -20.81
N GLY A 330 -2.01 28.24 -19.63
CA GLY A 330 -3.03 29.15 -19.12
C GLY A 330 -4.20 28.46 -18.39
N THR A 331 -4.24 27.15 -18.33
CA THR A 331 -5.23 26.41 -17.52
C THR A 331 -4.92 26.52 -16.04
N VAL A 332 -5.94 26.34 -15.19
CA VAL A 332 -5.76 26.34 -13.72
C VAL A 332 -5.97 24.92 -13.20
N LEU A 333 -4.92 24.34 -12.64
CA LEU A 333 -4.99 23.09 -11.92
C LEU A 333 -5.40 23.33 -10.47
N THR A 334 -6.52 22.77 -10.03
CA THR A 334 -7.02 22.92 -8.68
C THR A 334 -6.81 21.65 -7.84
N LEU A 335 -6.71 21.78 -6.53
CA LEU A 335 -6.68 20.63 -5.61
C LEU A 335 -7.93 19.75 -5.80
N LYS A 336 -9.09 20.33 -6.03
CA LYS A 336 -10.34 19.59 -6.27
C LYS A 336 -10.23 18.66 -7.48
N GLN A 337 -9.69 19.11 -8.62
CA GLN A 337 -9.46 18.26 -9.78
C GLN A 337 -8.49 17.12 -9.49
N ARG A 338 -7.42 17.41 -8.74
CA ARG A 338 -6.44 16.39 -8.33
C ARG A 338 -7.09 15.27 -7.49
N LEU A 339 -7.99 15.64 -6.57
CA LEU A 339 -8.75 14.67 -5.80
C LEU A 339 -9.63 13.79 -6.69
N GLU A 340 -10.33 14.39 -7.66
CA GLU A 340 -11.23 13.69 -8.58
C GLU A 340 -10.47 12.67 -9.44
N HIS A 341 -9.27 13.00 -9.91
CA HIS A 341 -8.43 12.08 -10.68
C HIS A 341 -8.05 10.85 -9.85
N HIS A 342 -7.53 11.05 -8.64
CA HIS A 342 -7.19 9.96 -7.73
C HIS A 342 -8.41 9.13 -7.30
N GLU A 343 -9.56 9.77 -7.10
CA GLU A 343 -10.80 9.08 -6.77
C GLU A 343 -11.21 8.12 -7.89
N VAL A 344 -11.17 8.58 -9.14
CA VAL A 344 -11.52 7.79 -10.32
C VAL A 344 -10.55 6.62 -10.52
N SER A 345 -9.25 6.85 -10.41
CA SER A 345 -8.26 5.77 -10.52
C SER A 345 -8.38 4.75 -9.37
N THR A 346 -8.74 5.19 -8.18
CA THR A 346 -9.03 4.29 -7.05
C THR A 346 -10.19 3.33 -7.39
N TYR A 347 -11.31 3.87 -7.86
CA TYR A 347 -12.49 3.04 -8.18
C TYR A 347 -12.26 2.15 -9.40
N ALA A 348 -11.55 2.63 -10.41
CA ALA A 348 -11.16 1.82 -11.57
C ALA A 348 -10.27 0.64 -11.17
N THR A 349 -9.38 0.85 -10.19
CA THR A 349 -8.51 -0.21 -9.64
C THR A 349 -9.33 -1.26 -8.89
N ILE A 350 -10.23 -0.85 -7.97
CA ILE A 350 -11.09 -1.79 -7.23
C ILE A 350 -11.97 -2.59 -8.20
N ARG A 351 -12.59 -1.92 -9.18
CA ARG A 351 -13.42 -2.55 -10.23
C ARG A 351 -12.60 -3.59 -10.99
N THR A 352 -11.40 -3.25 -11.45
CA THR A 352 -10.55 -4.16 -12.22
C THR A 352 -10.17 -5.40 -11.41
N ALA A 353 -9.85 -5.23 -10.13
CA ALA A 353 -9.52 -6.33 -9.24
C ALA A 353 -10.74 -7.27 -9.02
N VAL A 354 -11.91 -6.71 -8.81
CA VAL A 354 -13.17 -7.46 -8.61
C VAL A 354 -13.61 -8.17 -9.87
N ASP A 355 -13.62 -7.50 -11.02
CA ASP A 355 -14.09 -8.09 -12.28
C ASP A 355 -13.17 -9.22 -12.77
N GLY A 356 -11.90 -9.19 -12.42
CA GLY A 356 -10.94 -10.26 -12.72
C GLY A 356 -10.63 -11.20 -11.56
N ARG A 357 -11.34 -11.11 -10.42
CA ARG A 357 -10.95 -11.67 -9.13
C ARG A 357 -10.47 -13.13 -9.18
N GLN A 358 -11.25 -14.01 -9.79
CA GLN A 358 -10.92 -15.45 -9.79
C GLN A 358 -9.64 -15.76 -10.58
N GLU A 359 -9.51 -15.19 -11.78
CA GLU A 359 -8.30 -15.33 -12.60
C GLU A 359 -7.10 -14.72 -11.86
N PHE A 360 -7.29 -13.53 -11.29
CA PHE A 360 -6.25 -12.83 -10.57
C PHE A 360 -5.73 -13.60 -9.35
N MET A 361 -6.62 -14.17 -8.56
CA MET A 361 -6.26 -14.98 -7.40
C MET A 361 -5.55 -16.29 -7.79
N LYS A 362 -5.92 -16.91 -8.93
CA LYS A 362 -5.20 -18.06 -9.49
C LYS A 362 -3.78 -17.69 -9.93
N ASP A 363 -3.64 -16.60 -10.65
CA ASP A 363 -2.35 -16.10 -11.10
C ASP A 363 -1.46 -15.71 -9.91
N PHE A 364 -2.03 -15.09 -8.85
CA PHE A 364 -1.31 -14.82 -7.61
C PHE A 364 -0.83 -16.11 -6.92
N GLN A 365 -1.68 -17.11 -6.81
CA GLN A 365 -1.30 -18.41 -6.24
C GLN A 365 -0.19 -19.07 -7.07
N SER A 366 -0.29 -19.02 -8.40
CA SER A 366 0.73 -19.52 -9.32
C SER A 366 2.06 -18.76 -9.18
N PHE A 367 2.02 -17.44 -8.97
CA PHE A 367 3.20 -16.64 -8.65
C PHE A 367 3.91 -17.16 -7.39
N ARG A 368 3.15 -17.48 -6.34
CA ARG A 368 3.70 -18.00 -5.07
C ARG A 368 4.21 -19.43 -5.22
N ALA A 369 3.51 -20.26 -5.99
CA ALA A 369 3.88 -21.64 -6.24
C ALA A 369 5.17 -21.77 -7.08
N SER A 370 5.25 -21.01 -8.17
CA SER A 370 6.46 -21.00 -9.00
C SER A 370 7.67 -20.43 -8.26
N ALA A 371 7.49 -19.53 -7.32
CA ALA A 371 8.59 -19.06 -6.46
C ALA A 371 9.20 -20.19 -5.63
N VAL A 372 8.38 -21.07 -5.06
CA VAL A 372 8.85 -22.24 -4.30
C VAL A 372 9.58 -23.25 -5.22
N GLU A 373 8.98 -23.54 -6.39
CA GLU A 373 9.57 -24.47 -7.39
C GLU A 373 10.92 -23.97 -7.90
N GLU A 374 10.97 -22.73 -8.37
CA GLU A 374 12.20 -22.08 -8.82
C GLU A 374 13.28 -22.05 -7.73
N GLY A 375 12.91 -21.94 -6.45
CA GLY A 375 13.84 -22.01 -5.33
C GLY A 375 14.41 -23.41 -5.13
N ARG A 376 13.63 -24.46 -5.43
CA ARG A 376 14.09 -25.86 -5.35
C ARG A 376 15.00 -26.26 -6.50
N GLU A 377 14.70 -25.80 -7.71
CA GLU A 377 15.34 -26.28 -8.95
C GLU A 377 16.37 -25.31 -9.51
N GLY A 378 16.31 -24.05 -9.11
CA GLY A 378 17.19 -22.99 -9.62
C GLY A 378 18.67 -23.18 -9.28
N PRO A 379 19.55 -22.45 -9.98
CA PRO A 379 21.01 -22.55 -9.78
C PRO A 379 21.44 -22.04 -8.39
N THR A 380 20.73 -21.04 -7.85
CA THR A 380 20.90 -20.56 -6.47
C THR A 380 19.75 -21.09 -5.62
N ARG A 381 20.04 -21.94 -4.64
CA ARG A 381 19.03 -22.57 -3.78
C ARG A 381 18.90 -21.94 -2.41
N SER A 382 19.96 -21.30 -1.95
CA SER A 382 19.96 -20.60 -0.66
C SER A 382 21.05 -19.54 -0.60
N PHE A 383 20.83 -18.56 0.26
CA PHE A 383 21.90 -17.65 0.69
C PHE A 383 22.33 -18.02 2.11
N LEU A 384 23.63 -17.89 2.36
CA LEU A 384 24.25 -18.15 3.66
C LEU A 384 24.85 -16.85 4.17
N LEU A 385 24.52 -16.53 5.41
CA LEU A 385 25.03 -15.35 6.11
C LEU A 385 25.83 -15.83 7.34
N PRO A 386 27.15 -16.08 7.20
CA PRO A 386 28.00 -16.40 8.33
C PRO A 386 28.14 -15.17 9.23
N LEU A 387 28.24 -15.38 10.54
CA LEU A 387 28.30 -14.28 11.53
C LEU A 387 29.54 -13.38 11.35
N GLY A 388 30.66 -13.93 10.87
CA GLY A 388 31.90 -13.17 10.64
C GLY A 388 32.42 -12.48 11.89
N SER A 389 33.08 -11.34 11.70
CA SER A 389 33.62 -10.50 12.77
C SER A 389 32.62 -9.49 13.34
N ASP A 390 31.49 -9.29 12.67
CA ASP A 390 30.44 -8.36 13.09
C ASP A 390 29.07 -9.09 13.07
N PRO A 391 28.77 -9.88 14.11
CA PRO A 391 27.48 -10.58 14.19
C PRO A 391 26.27 -9.63 14.23
N GLY A 392 26.41 -8.45 14.85
CA GLY A 392 25.31 -7.49 14.99
C GLY A 392 24.82 -6.96 13.65
N ARG A 393 25.72 -6.77 12.67
CA ARG A 393 25.33 -6.39 11.30
C ARG A 393 24.54 -7.49 10.60
N VAL A 394 24.96 -8.74 10.78
CA VAL A 394 24.27 -9.90 10.19
C VAL A 394 22.88 -10.06 10.83
N ASP A 395 22.80 -9.95 12.17
CA ASP A 395 21.53 -10.01 12.90
C ASP A 395 20.57 -8.90 12.43
N ALA A 396 21.04 -7.67 12.25
CA ALA A 396 20.22 -6.56 11.75
C ALA A 396 19.66 -6.81 10.32
N LEU A 397 20.46 -7.42 9.43
CA LEU A 397 19.99 -7.85 8.11
C LEU A 397 18.92 -8.93 8.24
N VAL A 398 19.16 -9.94 9.09
CA VAL A 398 18.20 -11.03 9.33
C VAL A 398 16.88 -10.50 9.89
N ASP A 399 16.93 -9.59 10.87
CA ASP A 399 15.74 -8.93 11.41
C ASP A 399 14.94 -8.21 10.32
N THR A 400 15.64 -7.54 9.39
CA THR A 400 15.01 -6.87 8.25
C THR A 400 14.35 -7.87 7.29
N LEU A 401 14.96 -9.01 7.03
CA LEU A 401 14.40 -10.08 6.20
C LEU A 401 13.16 -10.71 6.85
N LEU A 402 13.24 -11.02 8.15
CA LEU A 402 12.12 -11.59 8.93
C LEU A 402 10.93 -10.63 8.97
N LEU A 403 11.18 -9.33 9.17
CA LEU A 403 10.16 -8.28 9.17
C LEU A 403 9.35 -8.26 7.86
N GLN A 404 9.98 -8.63 6.75
CA GLN A 404 9.42 -8.65 5.40
C GLN A 404 8.83 -10.02 5.00
N GLY A 405 8.76 -10.96 5.96
CA GLY A 405 8.17 -12.29 5.73
C GLY A 405 9.09 -13.25 4.97
N VAL A 406 10.39 -13.00 4.94
CA VAL A 406 11.38 -13.95 4.43
C VAL A 406 11.69 -14.98 5.52
N GLU A 407 11.62 -16.26 5.18
CA GLU A 407 11.94 -17.34 6.11
C GLU A 407 13.46 -17.48 6.24
N VAL A 408 13.94 -17.41 7.48
CA VAL A 408 15.36 -17.57 7.79
C VAL A 408 15.52 -18.67 8.81
N ARG A 409 16.48 -19.57 8.57
CA ARG A 409 16.88 -20.64 9.49
C ARG A 409 18.30 -20.38 10.00
N ARG A 410 18.73 -21.15 11.01
CA ARG A 410 20.07 -21.07 11.56
C ARG A 410 20.64 -22.47 11.72
N THR A 411 21.91 -22.67 11.33
CA THR A 411 22.58 -23.96 11.52
C THR A 411 22.89 -24.21 13.00
N THR A 412 22.64 -25.44 13.45
CA THR A 412 22.92 -25.87 14.84
C THR A 412 24.32 -26.50 14.99
N ALA A 413 24.94 -26.88 13.87
CA ALA A 413 26.25 -27.49 13.82
C ALA A 413 27.03 -26.96 12.60
N PRO A 414 28.37 -27.11 12.58
CA PRO A 414 29.16 -26.82 11.39
C PRO A 414 28.65 -27.62 10.19
N THR A 415 28.47 -26.93 9.05
CA THR A 415 27.92 -27.52 7.83
C THR A 415 28.91 -27.32 6.69
N MET A 416 29.32 -28.40 6.04
CA MET A 416 30.14 -28.37 4.85
C MET A 416 29.25 -28.37 3.60
N LEU A 417 29.58 -27.49 2.66
CA LEU A 417 28.94 -27.44 1.34
C LEU A 417 29.98 -27.68 0.26
N ALA A 418 29.66 -28.57 -0.67
CA ALA A 418 30.55 -28.97 -1.74
C ALA A 418 30.91 -27.83 -2.71
N LYS A 419 29.94 -26.91 -2.95
CA LYS A 419 30.16 -25.72 -3.78
C LYS A 419 29.34 -24.55 -3.24
N VAL A 420 29.99 -23.39 -3.14
CA VAL A 420 29.34 -22.09 -2.87
C VAL A 420 29.98 -21.01 -3.72
N THR A 421 29.18 -20.03 -4.11
CA THR A 421 29.66 -18.82 -4.82
C THR A 421 29.56 -17.65 -3.85
N ASP A 422 30.61 -16.86 -3.70
CA ASP A 422 30.59 -15.66 -2.84
C ASP A 422 29.95 -14.46 -3.55
N ALA A 423 29.75 -13.37 -2.80
CA ALA A 423 29.10 -12.15 -3.31
C ALA A 423 29.89 -11.47 -4.45
N LEU A 424 31.14 -11.85 -4.69
CA LEU A 424 31.95 -11.36 -5.81
C LEU A 424 31.92 -12.32 -7.03
N GLY A 425 31.09 -13.36 -6.97
CA GLY A 425 30.92 -14.33 -8.05
C GLY A 425 32.02 -15.42 -8.09
N LYS A 426 32.87 -15.53 -7.04
CA LYS A 426 33.92 -16.53 -6.98
C LYS A 426 33.40 -17.84 -6.37
N ASP A 427 33.66 -18.95 -7.07
CA ASP A 427 33.36 -20.30 -6.60
C ASP A 427 34.35 -20.78 -5.55
N HIS A 428 33.86 -21.44 -4.52
CA HIS A 428 34.61 -22.11 -3.48
C HIS A 428 34.10 -23.55 -3.35
N LEU A 429 35.02 -24.52 -3.32
CA LEU A 429 34.71 -25.92 -3.11
C LEU A 429 34.94 -26.31 -1.65
N ASP A 430 34.15 -27.28 -1.18
CA ASP A 430 34.27 -27.92 0.15
C ASP A 430 34.42 -26.93 1.30
N ARG A 431 33.57 -25.87 1.29
CA ARG A 431 33.62 -24.82 2.29
C ARG A 431 32.76 -25.17 3.51
N THR A 432 33.38 -25.13 4.68
CA THR A 432 32.67 -25.32 5.96
C THR A 432 32.25 -24.00 6.56
N PHE A 433 30.98 -23.92 6.96
CA PHE A 433 30.38 -22.82 7.69
C PHE A 433 30.17 -23.24 9.15
N GLY A 434 30.47 -22.34 10.09
CA GLY A 434 30.30 -22.60 11.51
C GLY A 434 28.83 -22.74 11.95
N ALA A 435 28.60 -23.35 13.09
CA ALA A 435 27.30 -23.31 13.75
C ALA A 435 26.86 -21.85 13.97
N GLY A 436 25.57 -21.57 13.83
CA GLY A 436 25.03 -20.23 13.96
C GLY A 436 24.96 -19.47 12.63
N THR A 437 25.44 -20.02 11.51
CA THR A 437 25.27 -19.43 10.18
C THR A 437 23.78 -19.36 9.82
N TYR A 438 23.29 -18.21 9.39
CA TYR A 438 21.92 -18.07 8.90
C TYR A 438 21.80 -18.60 7.46
N VAL A 439 20.68 -19.25 7.19
CA VAL A 439 20.36 -19.88 5.90
C VAL A 439 19.00 -19.35 5.44
N ILE A 440 18.98 -18.71 4.30
CA ILE A 440 17.77 -18.28 3.61
C ILE A 440 17.54 -19.27 2.45
N ASP A 441 16.68 -20.28 2.70
CA ASP A 441 16.28 -21.25 1.70
C ASP A 441 15.33 -20.58 0.70
N LEU A 442 15.66 -20.62 -0.58
CA LEU A 442 14.84 -19.99 -1.63
C LEU A 442 13.60 -20.82 -2.01
N ALA A 443 13.46 -22.07 -1.52
CA ALA A 443 12.23 -22.85 -1.69
C ALA A 443 11.10 -22.34 -0.77
N GLN A 444 10.83 -21.05 -0.82
CA GLN A 444 9.82 -20.36 -0.02
C GLN A 444 8.99 -19.39 -0.87
N PRO A 445 7.73 -19.09 -0.48
CA PRO A 445 6.89 -18.16 -1.24
C PRO A 445 7.47 -16.74 -1.38
N SER A 446 8.33 -16.29 -0.45
CA SER A 446 9.03 -15.01 -0.48
C SER A 446 10.36 -15.03 -1.26
N LYS A 447 10.62 -16.10 -2.06
CA LYS A 447 11.86 -16.28 -2.82
C LYS A 447 12.25 -15.05 -3.64
N ARG A 448 11.30 -14.45 -4.38
CA ARG A 448 11.60 -13.32 -5.27
C ARG A 448 12.07 -12.10 -4.50
N LEU A 449 11.42 -11.79 -3.38
CA LEU A 449 11.86 -10.73 -2.48
C LEU A 449 13.23 -11.07 -1.87
N ALA A 450 13.39 -12.27 -1.30
CA ALA A 450 14.65 -12.70 -0.69
C ALA A 450 15.81 -12.62 -1.68
N LYS A 451 15.59 -13.10 -2.92
CA LYS A 451 16.60 -13.06 -3.97
C LYS A 451 16.96 -11.62 -4.34
N THR A 452 15.97 -10.74 -4.56
CA THR A 452 16.21 -9.34 -4.92
C THR A 452 16.98 -8.58 -3.84
N LEU A 453 16.75 -8.89 -2.56
CA LEU A 453 17.46 -8.24 -1.45
C LEU A 453 18.88 -8.76 -1.20
N LEU A 454 19.21 -9.97 -1.64
CA LEU A 454 20.45 -10.67 -1.29
C LEU A 454 21.37 -10.98 -2.45
N GLU A 455 20.90 -10.91 -3.69
CA GLU A 455 21.78 -11.06 -4.85
C GLU A 455 22.68 -9.83 -5.03
N PRO A 456 23.95 -10.01 -5.45
CA PRO A 456 24.90 -8.92 -5.67
C PRO A 456 24.49 -7.96 -6.78
#